data_35af58158c90c16abf040f097d45fe11
#
_entry.id   35af58158c90c16abf040f097d45fe11
#
_cell.length_a   1.000
_cell.length_b   1.000
_cell.length_c   1.000
_cell.angle_alpha   90.00
_cell.angle_beta   90.00
_cell.angle_gamma   90.00
#
_symmetry.space_group_name_H-M   'P 1'
#
loop_
_entity.id
_entity.type
_entity.pdbx_description
1 polymer ?
#
loop_
_entity_poly.entity_id
_entity_poly.type
_entity_poly.pdbx_seq_one_letter_code
_entity_poly.pdbx_strand_id
1 'polypeptide(L)'
;VVVCPGSCVGSLAFKHAAGVDLYDESIVVGETSTLPYASRASLHASVRIFHRFDTGFSAAAAPRSNTPRLLEVLRQVYRNTEEAAGIFQTTLQNGNPVIHPAVTLLNAALIERTGGDFMFYEEGVTEAVGRFMKAVDDERLSSARALGVAILAEPDLGVRQGYMSESN
;
A
#
# COMPACT_ATOMS: atom_id res chain seq x y z
N VAL A 1 7.83 -9.52 13.38
CA VAL A 1 6.55 -8.81 13.19
C VAL A 1 6.49 -8.23 11.79
N VAL A 2 5.31 -8.28 11.16
CA VAL A 2 5.06 -7.68 9.84
C VAL A 2 3.87 -6.74 9.96
N VAL A 3 4.06 -5.46 9.60
CA VAL A 3 2.99 -4.48 9.47
C VAL A 3 2.51 -4.50 8.03
N CYS A 4 1.27 -4.91 7.81
CA CYS A 4 0.76 -5.18 6.46
C CYS A 4 -0.61 -4.49 6.23
N PRO A 5 -0.65 -3.44 5.41
CA PRO A 5 0.47 -2.69 4.84
C PRO A 5 1.16 -1.80 5.89
N GLY A 6 2.38 -1.36 5.58
CA GLY A 6 3.13 -0.42 6.44
C GLY A 6 2.55 0.99 6.44
N SER A 7 1.78 1.33 5.43
CA SER A 7 1.20 2.66 5.20
C SER A 7 2.25 3.78 5.29
N CYS A 8 2.32 4.52 6.38
CA CYS A 8 3.30 5.58 6.57
C CYS A 8 4.32 5.14 7.63
N VAL A 9 5.39 4.46 7.20
CA VAL A 9 6.48 3.94 8.05
C VAL A 9 5.99 3.17 9.29
N GLY A 10 4.97 2.35 9.12
CA GLY A 10 4.29 1.65 10.21
C GLY A 10 5.20 0.72 11.01
N SER A 11 6.25 0.18 10.38
CA SER A 11 7.27 -0.62 11.09
C SER A 11 8.03 0.20 12.13
N LEU A 12 8.35 1.48 11.85
CA LEU A 12 8.98 2.37 12.81
C LEU A 12 8.00 2.77 13.93
N ALA A 13 6.76 3.08 13.57
CA ALA A 13 5.73 3.39 14.54
C ALA A 13 5.51 2.20 15.51
N PHE A 14 5.48 0.98 14.97
CA PHE A 14 5.40 -0.23 15.78
C PHE A 14 6.60 -0.38 16.73
N LYS A 15 7.84 -0.25 16.22
CA LYS A 15 9.04 -0.35 17.07
C LYS A 15 9.01 0.68 18.18
N HIS A 16 8.67 1.92 17.87
CA HIS A 16 8.55 2.99 18.86
C HIS A 16 7.52 2.66 19.95
N ALA A 17 6.32 2.25 19.56
CA ALA A 17 5.24 1.91 20.49
C ALA A 17 5.57 0.68 21.36
N ALA A 18 6.32 -0.27 20.81
CA ALA A 18 6.76 -1.49 21.51
C ALA A 18 8.03 -1.29 22.35
N GLY A 19 8.63 -0.11 22.37
CA GLY A 19 9.89 0.15 23.08
C GLY A 19 11.08 -0.61 22.50
N VAL A 20 11.03 -0.98 21.21
CA VAL A 20 12.11 -1.67 20.53
C VAL A 20 13.02 -0.64 19.86
N ASP A 21 14.33 -0.74 20.12
CA ASP A 21 15.31 0.14 19.48
C ASP A 21 15.24 0.03 17.95
N LEU A 22 15.35 1.16 17.25
CA LEU A 22 15.23 1.22 15.80
C LEU A 22 16.32 0.40 15.08
N TYR A 23 17.50 0.29 15.69
CA TYR A 23 18.66 -0.43 15.15
C TYR A 23 18.82 -1.83 15.72
N ASP A 24 17.92 -2.26 16.63
CA ASP A 24 17.95 -3.63 17.14
C ASP A 24 17.68 -4.63 16.01
N GLU A 25 18.69 -5.40 15.64
CA GLU A 25 18.64 -6.43 14.62
C GLU A 25 18.15 -7.79 15.15
N SER A 26 18.07 -7.96 16.47
CA SER A 26 17.62 -9.22 17.08
C SER A 26 16.13 -9.47 16.82
N ILE A 27 15.33 -8.39 16.74
CA ILE A 27 13.90 -8.42 16.49
C ILE A 27 13.60 -7.97 15.05
N VAL A 28 13.16 -8.91 14.22
CA VAL A 28 12.74 -8.59 12.85
C VAL A 28 11.38 -7.90 12.87
N VAL A 29 11.38 -6.62 12.54
CA VAL A 29 10.16 -5.84 12.28
C VAL A 29 10.24 -5.30 10.86
N GLY A 30 9.22 -5.57 10.08
CA GLY A 30 9.15 -5.10 8.70
C GLY A 30 7.75 -4.74 8.29
N GLU A 31 7.63 -4.27 7.07
CA GLU A 31 6.35 -3.84 6.50
C GLU A 31 6.24 -4.21 5.02
N THR A 32 5.00 -4.22 4.53
CA THR A 32 4.70 -4.45 3.12
C THR A 32 4.14 -3.20 2.47
N SER A 33 4.34 -3.07 1.15
CA SER A 33 3.83 -1.94 0.36
C SER A 33 2.30 -1.94 0.24
N THR A 34 1.67 -3.10 0.25
CA THR A 34 0.22 -3.26 0.15
C THR A 34 -0.22 -4.53 0.89
N LEU A 35 -1.51 -4.81 0.91
CA LEU A 35 -2.07 -6.10 1.35
C LEU A 35 -1.76 -7.19 0.32
N PRO A 36 -1.66 -8.48 0.71
CA PRO A 36 -1.44 -9.57 -0.24
C PRO A 36 -2.69 -9.94 -1.06
N TYR A 37 -3.85 -9.49 -0.62
CA TYR A 37 -5.14 -9.77 -1.25
C TYR A 37 -6.05 -8.56 -1.26
N ALA A 38 -6.80 -8.36 -2.35
CA ALA A 38 -8.01 -7.58 -2.31
C ALA A 38 -9.18 -8.50 -1.93
N SER A 39 -9.81 -8.23 -0.80
CA SER A 39 -10.83 -9.12 -0.26
C SER A 39 -11.97 -8.36 0.43
N ARG A 40 -13.09 -9.03 0.60
CA ARG A 40 -14.22 -8.54 1.39
C ARG A 40 -14.65 -9.61 2.38
N ALA A 41 -14.82 -9.23 3.62
CA ALA A 41 -15.48 -10.06 4.60
C ALA A 41 -16.98 -10.12 4.29
N SER A 42 -17.60 -11.27 4.45
CA SER A 42 -19.03 -11.46 4.35
C SER A 42 -19.58 -12.05 5.64
N LEU A 43 -20.90 -12.13 5.74
CA LEU A 43 -21.56 -12.77 6.89
C LEU A 43 -21.09 -14.24 7.04
N HIS A 44 -21.16 -14.77 8.25
CA HIS A 44 -20.82 -16.17 8.58
C HIS A 44 -19.33 -16.52 8.46
N ALA A 45 -18.45 -15.58 8.85
CA ALA A 45 -16.98 -15.79 8.93
C ALA A 45 -16.37 -16.24 7.60
N SER A 46 -16.92 -15.79 6.47
CA SER A 46 -16.37 -16.04 5.14
C SER A 46 -15.68 -14.79 4.57
N VAL A 47 -14.69 -15.01 3.72
CA VAL A 47 -13.95 -13.96 3.02
C VAL A 47 -13.94 -14.30 1.53
N ARG A 48 -14.39 -13.35 0.71
CA ARG A 48 -14.26 -13.44 -0.74
C ARG A 48 -12.99 -12.72 -1.17
N ILE A 49 -12.07 -13.43 -1.80
CA ILE A 49 -10.86 -12.88 -2.43
C ILE A 49 -11.21 -12.53 -3.87
N PHE A 50 -11.05 -11.25 -4.23
CA PHE A 50 -11.28 -10.76 -5.60
C PHE A 50 -10.01 -10.77 -6.41
N HIS A 51 -8.87 -10.48 -5.76
CA HIS A 51 -7.59 -10.39 -6.41
C HIS A 51 -6.49 -10.81 -5.45
N ARG A 52 -5.46 -11.45 -5.99
CA ARG A 52 -4.22 -11.81 -5.30
C ARG A 52 -3.07 -11.08 -5.97
N PHE A 53 -2.24 -10.41 -5.18
CA PHE A 53 -1.07 -9.72 -5.69
C PHE A 53 0.08 -10.70 -5.90
N ASP A 54 0.24 -11.20 -7.13
CA ASP A 54 1.36 -12.04 -7.50
C ASP A 54 2.60 -11.22 -7.94
N THR A 55 2.42 -9.93 -8.23
CA THR A 55 3.46 -8.94 -8.53
C THR A 55 3.14 -7.61 -7.85
N GLY A 56 4.15 -6.76 -7.66
CA GLY A 56 3.96 -5.45 -7.02
C GLY A 56 3.64 -5.53 -5.51
N PHE A 57 3.87 -6.68 -4.89
CA PHE A 57 3.82 -6.88 -3.45
C PHE A 57 5.24 -6.95 -2.91
N SER A 58 5.71 -5.87 -2.29
CA SER A 58 7.07 -5.76 -1.80
C SER A 58 7.13 -5.58 -0.29
N ALA A 59 8.26 -5.95 0.30
CA ALA A 59 8.51 -5.82 1.74
C ALA A 59 9.92 -5.35 2.04
N ALA A 60 10.05 -4.65 3.16
CA ALA A 60 11.34 -4.27 3.76
C ALA A 60 11.25 -4.31 5.28
N ALA A 61 12.40 -4.47 5.93
CA ALA A 61 12.53 -4.40 7.39
C ALA A 61 13.20 -3.09 7.84
N ALA A 62 12.98 -2.76 9.09
CA ALA A 62 13.72 -1.76 9.84
C ALA A 62 14.42 -2.42 11.05
N PRO A 63 15.76 -2.40 11.12
CA PRO A 63 16.70 -1.89 10.12
C PRO A 63 16.71 -2.75 8.83
N ARG A 64 17.20 -2.16 7.73
CA ARG A 64 17.23 -2.79 6.40
C ARG A 64 18.02 -4.12 6.38
N SER A 65 19.04 -4.26 7.20
CA SER A 65 19.82 -5.49 7.36
C SER A 65 18.97 -6.73 7.69
N ASN A 66 17.81 -6.54 8.29
CA ASN A 66 16.85 -7.60 8.59
C ASN A 66 15.93 -7.98 7.40
N THR A 67 15.98 -7.25 6.27
CA THR A 67 15.11 -7.54 5.12
C THR A 67 15.26 -8.97 4.59
N PRO A 68 16.47 -9.56 4.45
CA PRO A 68 16.59 -10.94 4.00
C PRO A 68 15.87 -11.94 4.92
N ARG A 69 16.00 -11.78 6.24
CA ARG A 69 15.30 -12.64 7.23
C ARG A 69 13.77 -12.48 7.16
N LEU A 70 13.31 -11.24 6.94
CA LEU A 70 11.88 -10.98 6.74
C LEU A 70 11.35 -11.71 5.50
N LEU A 71 12.06 -11.60 4.37
CA LEU A 71 11.67 -12.21 3.10
C LEU A 71 11.70 -13.74 3.16
N GLU A 72 12.65 -14.33 3.86
CA GLU A 72 12.71 -15.77 4.07
C GLU A 72 11.40 -16.30 4.70
N VAL A 73 10.87 -15.60 5.70
CA VAL A 73 9.60 -15.96 6.35
C VAL A 73 8.40 -15.66 5.45
N LEU A 74 8.33 -14.45 4.87
CA LEU A 74 7.20 -14.06 4.03
C LEU A 74 7.03 -14.95 2.81
N ARG A 75 8.12 -15.35 2.16
CA ARG A 75 8.10 -16.19 0.96
C ARG A 75 7.64 -17.63 1.21
N GLN A 76 7.57 -18.08 2.44
CA GLN A 76 6.93 -19.36 2.78
C GLN A 76 5.42 -19.32 2.52
N VAL A 77 4.80 -18.15 2.64
CA VAL A 77 3.35 -17.95 2.43
C VAL A 77 3.08 -17.18 1.14
N TYR A 78 3.83 -16.11 0.91
CA TYR A 78 3.70 -15.19 -0.24
C TYR A 78 4.97 -15.28 -1.10
N ARG A 79 5.03 -16.35 -1.93
CA ARG A 79 6.25 -16.75 -2.66
C ARG A 79 6.86 -15.65 -3.52
N ASN A 80 6.01 -14.79 -4.09
CA ASN A 80 6.41 -13.73 -5.02
C ASN A 80 6.68 -12.39 -4.32
N THR A 81 6.85 -12.37 -2.98
CA THR A 81 7.20 -11.14 -2.28
C THR A 81 8.50 -10.55 -2.81
N GLU A 82 8.43 -9.34 -3.33
CA GLU A 82 9.57 -8.60 -3.86
C GLU A 82 10.35 -7.93 -2.72
N GLU A 83 11.66 -7.79 -2.90
CA GLU A 83 12.47 -7.00 -1.98
C GLU A 83 12.33 -5.52 -2.31
N ALA A 84 11.95 -4.70 -1.33
CA ALA A 84 12.03 -3.26 -1.43
C ALA A 84 13.40 -2.76 -0.96
N ALA A 85 13.87 -1.65 -1.54
CA ALA A 85 15.13 -1.02 -1.15
C ALA A 85 15.16 -0.53 0.31
N GLY A 86 13.98 -0.38 0.93
CA GLY A 86 13.82 0.00 2.33
C GLY A 86 12.38 0.41 2.62
N ILE A 87 12.11 0.74 3.87
CA ILE A 87 10.75 1.09 4.34
C ILE A 87 10.19 2.37 3.68
N PHE A 88 11.01 3.28 3.22
CA PHE A 88 10.52 4.43 2.45
C PHE A 88 9.98 4.02 1.09
N GLN A 89 10.53 2.96 0.48
CA GLN A 89 9.97 2.44 -0.76
C GLN A 89 8.64 1.73 -0.51
N THR A 90 8.52 0.90 0.51
CA THR A 90 7.25 0.25 0.85
C THR A 90 6.16 1.27 1.17
N THR A 91 6.49 2.30 1.96
CA THR A 91 5.59 3.40 2.30
C THR A 91 5.13 4.16 1.05
N LEU A 92 6.08 4.64 0.24
CA LEU A 92 5.77 5.50 -0.90
C LEU A 92 5.23 4.73 -2.11
N GLN A 93 5.43 3.41 -2.21
CA GLN A 93 4.82 2.59 -3.25
C GLN A 93 3.36 2.23 -2.96
N ASN A 94 2.83 2.58 -1.80
CA ASN A 94 1.43 2.35 -1.46
C ASN A 94 0.53 3.37 -2.19
N GLY A 95 -0.31 2.90 -3.13
CA GLY A 95 -1.26 3.74 -3.87
C GLY A 95 -2.51 4.14 -3.07
N ASN A 96 -2.82 3.44 -1.97
CA ASN A 96 -4.04 3.70 -1.19
C ASN A 96 -4.19 5.17 -0.72
N PRO A 97 -3.14 5.86 -0.24
CA PRO A 97 -3.22 7.27 0.15
C PRO A 97 -3.53 8.23 -1.01
N VAL A 98 -3.26 7.83 -2.25
CA VAL A 98 -3.59 8.63 -3.45
C VAL A 98 -5.09 8.51 -3.76
N ILE A 99 -5.62 7.28 -3.73
CA ILE A 99 -6.96 6.97 -4.23
C ILE A 99 -8.03 7.25 -3.17
N HIS A 100 -7.95 6.56 -2.03
CA HIS A 100 -9.08 6.48 -1.10
C HIS A 100 -9.44 7.82 -0.45
N PRO A 101 -8.50 8.65 0.05
CA PRO A 101 -8.84 9.96 0.59
C PRO A 101 -9.43 10.89 -0.46
N ALA A 102 -8.89 10.90 -1.69
CA ALA A 102 -9.38 11.72 -2.78
C ALA A 102 -10.83 11.40 -3.12
N VAL A 103 -11.13 10.12 -3.33
CA VAL A 103 -12.49 9.66 -3.64
C VAL A 103 -13.44 9.96 -2.49
N THR A 104 -13.06 9.68 -1.25
CA THR A 104 -13.91 9.89 -0.08
C THR A 104 -14.22 11.38 0.14
N LEU A 105 -13.20 12.23 0.13
CA LEU A 105 -13.35 13.65 0.44
C LEU A 105 -14.12 14.40 -0.66
N LEU A 106 -13.81 14.11 -1.92
CA LEU A 106 -14.44 14.81 -3.05
C LEU A 106 -15.87 14.31 -3.35
N ASN A 107 -16.29 13.18 -2.76
CA ASN A 107 -17.64 12.67 -2.84
C ASN A 107 -18.40 12.76 -1.51
N ALA A 108 -17.96 13.57 -0.55
CA ALA A 108 -18.58 13.67 0.78
C ALA A 108 -20.10 13.94 0.69
N ALA A 109 -20.51 14.89 -0.15
CA ALA A 109 -21.94 15.19 -0.36
C ALA A 109 -22.72 14.01 -0.99
N LEU A 110 -22.10 13.23 -1.87
CA LEU A 110 -22.71 12.03 -2.43
C LEU A 110 -22.88 10.96 -1.35
N ILE A 111 -21.84 10.74 -0.55
CA ILE A 111 -21.85 9.79 0.58
C ILE A 111 -22.98 10.14 1.57
N GLU A 112 -23.06 11.39 1.99
CA GLU A 112 -24.10 11.83 2.92
C GLU A 112 -25.51 11.68 2.33
N ARG A 113 -25.71 12.10 1.07
CA ARG A 113 -27.02 12.03 0.41
C ARG A 113 -27.52 10.60 0.20
N THR A 114 -26.61 9.68 -0.12
CA THR A 114 -26.98 8.27 -0.41
C THR A 114 -26.86 7.35 0.80
N GLY A 115 -26.36 7.85 1.94
CA GLY A 115 -26.04 7.00 3.09
C GLY A 115 -24.91 6.01 2.80
N GLY A 116 -24.04 6.32 1.82
CA GLY A 116 -22.94 5.46 1.38
C GLY A 116 -23.32 4.45 0.30
N ASP A 117 -24.54 4.50 -0.22
CA ASP A 117 -25.00 3.64 -1.31
C ASP A 117 -24.55 4.22 -2.67
N PHE A 118 -23.31 3.94 -3.04
CA PHE A 118 -22.72 4.29 -4.35
C PHE A 118 -21.53 3.39 -4.65
N MET A 119 -21.20 3.25 -5.93
CA MET A 119 -20.03 2.48 -6.36
C MET A 119 -18.76 3.32 -6.30
N PHE A 120 -17.92 3.01 -5.32
CA PHE A 120 -16.76 3.81 -4.92
C PHE A 120 -15.83 4.16 -6.09
N TYR A 121 -15.52 3.21 -6.94
CA TYR A 121 -14.61 3.42 -8.06
C TYR A 121 -15.34 3.89 -9.33
N GLU A 122 -16.48 3.30 -9.66
CA GLU A 122 -17.20 3.58 -10.90
C GLU A 122 -17.89 4.95 -10.88
N GLU A 123 -18.50 5.32 -9.74
CA GLU A 123 -19.20 6.59 -9.59
C GLU A 123 -18.33 7.65 -8.90
N GLY A 124 -17.45 7.23 -7.99
CA GLY A 124 -16.64 8.13 -7.18
C GLY A 124 -15.39 8.65 -7.90
N VAL A 125 -14.86 7.94 -8.90
CA VAL A 125 -13.67 8.37 -9.66
C VAL A 125 -14.11 9.07 -10.95
N THR A 126 -14.52 10.33 -10.83
CA THR A 126 -14.81 11.20 -11.97
C THR A 126 -13.50 11.74 -12.56
N GLU A 127 -13.55 12.32 -13.76
CA GLU A 127 -12.38 12.97 -14.37
C GLU A 127 -11.77 14.05 -13.45
N ALA A 128 -12.61 14.81 -12.73
CA ALA A 128 -12.14 15.82 -11.78
C ALA A 128 -11.42 15.19 -10.59
N VAL A 129 -11.93 14.09 -10.05
CA VAL A 129 -11.29 13.31 -8.98
C VAL A 129 -10.00 12.70 -9.49
N GLY A 130 -9.96 12.17 -10.70
CA GLY A 130 -8.75 11.63 -11.34
C GLY A 130 -7.65 12.67 -11.46
N ARG A 131 -7.97 13.91 -11.88
CA ARG A 131 -6.99 15.01 -11.91
C ARG A 131 -6.44 15.34 -10.51
N PHE A 132 -7.27 15.30 -9.50
CA PHE A 132 -6.83 15.52 -8.12
C PHE A 132 -5.91 14.37 -7.63
N MET A 133 -6.31 13.12 -7.89
CA MET A 133 -5.48 11.94 -7.58
C MET A 133 -4.11 12.04 -8.25
N LYS A 134 -4.08 12.44 -9.53
CA LYS A 134 -2.82 12.66 -10.24
C LYS A 134 -1.93 13.71 -9.57
N ALA A 135 -2.50 14.82 -9.12
CA ALA A 135 -1.73 15.86 -8.43
C ALA A 135 -1.12 15.34 -7.12
N VAL A 136 -1.87 14.56 -6.35
CA VAL A 136 -1.38 13.91 -5.12
C VAL A 136 -0.27 12.89 -5.46
N ASP A 137 -0.44 12.12 -6.54
CA ASP A 137 0.55 11.16 -6.99
C ASP A 137 1.86 11.84 -7.45
N ASP A 138 1.76 12.97 -8.15
CA ASP A 138 2.92 13.77 -8.56
C ASP A 138 3.73 14.27 -7.34
N GLU A 139 3.06 14.65 -6.25
CA GLU A 139 3.72 15.00 -4.97
C GLU A 139 4.40 13.78 -4.32
N ARG A 140 3.74 12.63 -4.31
CA ARG A 140 4.31 11.36 -3.81
C ARG A 140 5.57 10.98 -4.60
N LEU A 141 5.52 11.04 -5.92
CA LEU A 141 6.67 10.79 -6.82
C LEU A 141 7.80 11.80 -6.58
N SER A 142 7.46 13.06 -6.35
CA SER A 142 8.44 14.11 -6.04
C SER A 142 9.14 13.85 -4.71
N SER A 143 8.38 13.45 -3.69
CA SER A 143 8.91 13.07 -2.37
C SER A 143 9.85 11.87 -2.46
N ALA A 144 9.48 10.85 -3.25
CA ALA A 144 10.30 9.68 -3.49
C ALA A 144 11.64 10.05 -4.16
N ARG A 145 11.60 10.92 -5.18
CA ARG A 145 12.82 11.44 -5.84
C ARG A 145 13.72 12.19 -4.85
N ALA A 146 13.15 13.02 -3.99
CA ALA A 146 13.91 13.76 -2.98
C ALA A 146 14.58 12.83 -1.96
N LEU A 147 13.98 11.69 -1.66
CA LEU A 147 14.53 10.66 -0.78
C LEU A 147 15.45 9.66 -1.50
N GLY A 148 15.64 9.80 -2.81
CA GLY A 148 16.43 8.86 -3.61
C GLY A 148 15.80 7.46 -3.74
N VAL A 149 14.47 7.37 -3.65
CA VAL A 149 13.71 6.12 -3.69
C VAL A 149 13.00 5.98 -5.03
N ALA A 150 13.18 4.86 -5.71
CA ALA A 150 12.49 4.53 -6.95
C ALA A 150 11.12 3.92 -6.64
N ILE A 151 10.06 4.53 -7.17
CA ILE A 151 8.68 4.04 -7.08
C ILE A 151 7.97 4.20 -8.43
N LEU A 152 6.89 3.47 -8.62
CA LEU A 152 6.00 3.59 -9.77
C LEU A 152 4.93 4.66 -9.50
N ALA A 153 4.47 5.33 -10.56
CA ALA A 153 3.23 6.08 -10.53
C ALA A 153 2.05 5.15 -10.22
N GLU A 154 0.96 5.70 -9.69
CA GLU A 154 -0.17 4.88 -9.26
C GLU A 154 -0.78 4.07 -10.42
N PRO A 155 -1.01 4.61 -11.63
CA PRO A 155 -1.50 3.82 -12.75
C PRO A 155 -0.56 2.68 -13.15
N ASP A 156 0.75 2.93 -13.21
CA ASP A 156 1.75 1.91 -13.54
C ASP A 156 1.82 0.81 -12.47
N LEU A 157 1.62 1.21 -11.21
CA LEU A 157 1.50 0.25 -10.10
C LEU A 157 0.26 -0.62 -10.27
N GLY A 158 -0.88 -0.03 -10.63
CA GLY A 158 -2.12 -0.75 -10.91
C GLY A 158 -1.97 -1.79 -12.01
N VAL A 159 -1.26 -1.45 -13.10
CA VAL A 159 -0.91 -2.40 -14.16
C VAL A 159 0.00 -3.51 -13.64
N ARG A 160 1.07 -3.16 -12.92
CA ARG A 160 1.99 -4.15 -12.34
C ARG A 160 1.31 -5.10 -11.38
N GLN A 161 0.35 -4.61 -10.63
CA GLN A 161 -0.44 -5.40 -9.67
C GLN A 161 -1.57 -6.20 -10.32
N GLY A 162 -1.83 -5.99 -11.60
CA GLY A 162 -2.87 -6.69 -12.36
C GLY A 162 -4.29 -6.17 -12.14
N TYR A 163 -4.44 -4.96 -11.59
CA TYR A 163 -5.74 -4.28 -11.48
C TYR A 163 -6.16 -3.60 -12.77
N MET A 164 -5.21 -3.14 -13.55
CA MET A 164 -5.41 -2.40 -14.78
C MET A 164 -4.72 -3.11 -15.93
N SER A 165 -5.30 -3.05 -17.13
CA SER A 165 -4.70 -3.60 -18.33
C SER A 165 -3.69 -2.65 -18.98
N GLU A 166 -3.87 -1.34 -18.79
CA GLU A 166 -3.01 -0.28 -19.34
C GLU A 166 -2.86 0.85 -18.32
N SER A 167 -1.71 1.53 -18.33
CA SER A 167 -1.50 2.77 -17.57
C SER A 167 -2.01 3.95 -18.39
N ASN A 168 -3.04 4.61 -17.95
CA ASN A 168 -3.61 5.78 -18.59
C ASN A 168 -3.10 7.09 -17.94
#